data_7d5dab215f89f25e50f78b6e29db52cf
#
_entry.id   7d5dab215f89f25e50f78b6e29db52cf
#
_cell.length_a   1.000
_cell.length_b   1.000
_cell.length_c   1.000
_cell.angle_alpha   90.00
_cell.angle_beta   90.00
_cell.angle_gamma   90.00
#
_symmetry.space_group_name_H-M   'P 1'
#
loop_
_entity.id
_entity.type
_entity.pdbx_description
1 polymer ?
#
loop_
_entity_poly.entity_id
_entity_poly.type
_entity_poly.pdbx_seq_one_letter_code
_entity_poly.pdbx_strand_id
1 'polypeptide(L)'
;MADWEDALAEEQPWIADSARVMGDVRLAPGSSVWFGAVIRADQASISIGARSNVQDNAVLVTDAARGNLVIGSGVTIGHNVRIGAAVIGDDALIGMGAQMGDGVVVEAGACVGGRAWVEPGTVVKSGWIWAGRPAMPFREITPDERRSFARAGEVYVRYTRAYRGAG
;
A
#
# COMPACT_ATOMS: atom_id res chain seq x y z
N MET A 1 -1.23 -28.13 14.75
CA MET A 1 -1.60 -27.15 13.70
C MET A 1 -0.50 -26.11 13.74
N ALA A 2 0.34 -26.03 12.73
CA ALA A 2 1.27 -24.92 12.63
C ALA A 2 0.44 -23.65 12.47
N ASP A 3 0.64 -22.66 13.34
CA ASP A 3 -0.09 -21.41 13.26
C ASP A 3 0.23 -20.76 11.92
N TRP A 4 -0.79 -20.45 11.14
CA TRP A 4 -0.65 -19.79 9.84
C TRP A 4 0.02 -18.40 9.99
N GLU A 5 -0.08 -17.79 11.17
CA GLU A 5 0.59 -16.52 11.50
C GLU A 5 2.10 -16.67 11.58
N ASP A 6 2.61 -17.76 12.16
CA ASP A 6 4.04 -18.06 12.20
C ASP A 6 4.59 -18.34 10.80
N ALA A 7 3.82 -19.06 9.96
CA ALA A 7 4.20 -19.31 8.57
C ALA A 7 4.30 -18.03 7.73
N LEU A 8 3.49 -17.01 8.01
CA LEU A 8 3.56 -15.70 7.34
C LEU A 8 4.72 -14.84 7.84
N ALA A 9 5.09 -14.93 9.11
CA ALA A 9 6.22 -14.20 9.68
C ALA A 9 7.56 -14.64 9.07
N GLU A 10 7.64 -15.88 8.57
CA GLU A 10 8.83 -16.41 7.90
C GLU A 10 8.86 -16.13 6.38
N GLU A 11 7.77 -15.63 5.79
CA GLU A 11 7.73 -15.35 4.34
C GLU A 11 8.56 -14.11 4.00
N GLN A 12 9.62 -14.31 3.24
CA GLN A 12 10.39 -13.19 2.70
C GLN A 12 9.51 -12.30 1.81
N PRO A 13 9.75 -10.98 1.78
CA PRO A 13 9.10 -10.11 0.81
C PRO A 13 9.24 -10.62 -0.62
N TRP A 14 8.23 -10.43 -1.45
CA TRP A 14 8.29 -10.78 -2.87
C TRP A 14 8.38 -9.53 -3.74
N ILE A 15 9.33 -9.53 -4.67
CA ILE A 15 9.55 -8.42 -5.60
C ILE A 15 9.56 -8.99 -7.02
N ALA A 16 8.67 -8.51 -7.88
CA ALA A 16 8.64 -8.89 -9.29
C ALA A 16 9.92 -8.45 -10.01
N ASP A 17 10.42 -9.24 -10.95
CA ASP A 17 11.68 -8.97 -11.68
C ASP A 17 11.67 -7.60 -12.39
N SER A 18 10.51 -7.15 -12.85
CA SER A 18 10.34 -5.85 -13.51
C SER A 18 10.14 -4.68 -12.54
N ALA A 19 9.96 -4.93 -11.25
CA ALA A 19 9.88 -3.86 -10.26
C ALA A 19 11.25 -3.24 -9.97
N ARG A 20 11.26 -1.99 -9.50
CA ARG A 20 12.49 -1.30 -9.08
C ARG A 20 12.33 -0.79 -7.67
N VAL A 21 13.20 -1.26 -6.78
CA VAL A 21 13.24 -0.85 -5.37
C VAL A 21 14.63 -0.27 -5.10
N MET A 22 14.70 0.99 -4.72
CA MET A 22 15.95 1.76 -4.61
C MET A 22 15.96 2.65 -3.37
N GLY A 23 17.13 2.78 -2.74
CA GLY A 23 17.34 3.62 -1.55
C GLY A 23 17.02 2.90 -0.23
N ASP A 24 16.73 3.65 0.85
CA ASP A 24 16.38 3.08 2.16
C ASP A 24 14.92 2.59 2.16
N VAL A 25 14.70 1.41 1.59
CA VAL A 25 13.38 0.77 1.52
C VAL A 25 13.38 -0.49 2.39
N ARG A 26 12.42 -0.58 3.31
CA ARG A 26 12.23 -1.70 4.22
C ARG A 26 10.92 -2.38 3.93
N LEU A 27 10.97 -3.66 3.61
CA LEU A 27 9.83 -4.51 3.30
C LEU A 27 9.67 -5.55 4.40
N ALA A 28 8.52 -5.56 5.07
CA ALA A 28 8.21 -6.53 6.12
C ALA A 28 7.78 -7.89 5.53
N PRO A 29 7.81 -8.97 6.32
CA PRO A 29 7.41 -10.31 5.88
C PRO A 29 6.02 -10.34 5.23
N GLY A 30 5.88 -11.14 4.17
CA GLY A 30 4.63 -11.29 3.40
C GLY A 30 4.24 -10.08 2.56
N SER A 31 5.02 -8.98 2.57
CA SER A 31 4.79 -7.86 1.67
C SER A 31 5.16 -8.20 0.23
N SER A 32 4.57 -7.49 -0.75
CA SER A 32 4.83 -7.77 -2.17
C SER A 32 4.85 -6.51 -3.03
N VAL A 33 5.77 -6.50 -4.00
CA VAL A 33 5.96 -5.42 -4.98
C VAL A 33 5.81 -6.00 -6.38
N TRP A 34 4.83 -5.52 -7.12
CA TRP A 34 4.36 -6.14 -8.35
C TRP A 34 4.97 -5.52 -9.61
N PHE A 35 4.58 -6.04 -10.76
CA PHE A 35 5.23 -5.78 -12.05
C PHE A 35 5.26 -4.29 -12.41
N GLY A 36 6.43 -3.79 -12.78
CA GLY A 36 6.64 -2.40 -13.19
C GLY A 36 6.51 -1.36 -12.07
N ALA A 37 6.27 -1.79 -10.82
CA ALA A 37 6.23 -0.86 -9.69
C ALA A 37 7.61 -0.24 -9.45
N VAL A 38 7.63 1.04 -9.05
CA VAL A 38 8.84 1.78 -8.70
C VAL A 38 8.72 2.30 -7.28
N ILE A 39 9.64 1.87 -6.41
CA ILE A 39 9.76 2.34 -5.04
C ILE A 39 11.14 2.96 -4.88
N ARG A 40 11.20 4.28 -4.64
CA ARG A 40 12.47 5.01 -4.57
C ARG A 40 12.52 5.96 -3.39
N ALA A 41 13.47 5.75 -2.51
CA ALA A 41 13.73 6.56 -1.33
C ALA A 41 15.04 7.32 -1.49
N ASP A 42 14.97 8.58 -1.96
CA ASP A 42 16.13 9.43 -2.20
C ASP A 42 16.45 10.26 -0.94
N GLN A 43 17.40 9.81 -0.10
CA GLN A 43 17.79 10.46 1.16
C GLN A 43 16.62 10.57 2.19
N ALA A 44 15.64 9.72 2.06
CA ALA A 44 14.53 9.52 2.99
C ALA A 44 14.33 8.00 3.15
N SER A 45 13.29 7.56 3.86
CA SER A 45 12.98 6.14 3.99
C SER A 45 11.56 5.81 3.54
N ILE A 46 11.38 4.60 3.03
CA ILE A 46 10.07 4.00 2.75
C ILE A 46 9.98 2.69 3.53
N SER A 47 8.97 2.57 4.39
CA SER A 47 8.69 1.32 5.10
C SER A 47 7.32 0.76 4.69
N ILE A 48 7.28 -0.54 4.40
CA ILE A 48 6.06 -1.26 3.99
C ILE A 48 5.84 -2.40 4.97
N GLY A 49 4.71 -2.35 5.66
CA GLY A 49 4.31 -3.30 6.69
C GLY A 49 3.98 -4.70 6.15
N ALA A 50 3.84 -5.64 7.07
CA ALA A 50 3.61 -7.04 6.75
C ALA A 50 2.33 -7.24 5.92
N ARG A 51 2.36 -8.16 4.96
CA ARG A 51 1.23 -8.53 4.09
C ARG A 51 0.65 -7.39 3.25
N SER A 52 1.35 -6.26 3.18
CA SER A 52 0.97 -5.16 2.30
C SER A 52 1.43 -5.42 0.87
N ASN A 53 0.67 -4.93 -0.11
CA ASN A 53 0.98 -5.13 -1.51
C ASN A 53 1.05 -3.79 -2.26
N VAL A 54 2.06 -3.64 -3.10
CA VAL A 54 2.23 -2.51 -4.02
C VAL A 54 2.06 -3.05 -5.43
N GLN A 55 0.92 -2.76 -6.04
CA GLN A 55 0.48 -3.37 -7.29
C GLN A 55 1.16 -2.77 -8.52
N ASP A 56 0.86 -3.37 -9.67
CA ASP A 56 1.54 -3.09 -10.94
C ASP A 56 1.57 -1.61 -11.29
N ASN A 57 2.74 -1.14 -11.72
CA ASN A 57 3.01 0.23 -12.15
C ASN A 57 2.74 1.31 -11.09
N ALA A 58 2.60 0.95 -9.82
CA ALA A 58 2.55 1.94 -8.75
C ALA A 58 3.91 2.65 -8.61
N VAL A 59 3.88 3.93 -8.27
CA VAL A 59 5.09 4.75 -8.11
C VAL A 59 5.09 5.39 -6.72
N LEU A 60 5.99 4.94 -5.88
CA LEU A 60 6.21 5.44 -4.53
C LEU A 60 7.57 6.13 -4.50
N VAL A 61 7.60 7.44 -4.40
CA VAL A 61 8.85 8.20 -4.43
C VAL A 61 8.86 9.26 -3.34
N THR A 62 9.90 9.23 -2.52
CA THR A 62 10.12 10.26 -1.50
C THR A 62 11.59 10.68 -1.48
N ASP A 63 11.85 11.84 -0.90
CA ASP A 63 13.18 12.43 -0.77
C ASP A 63 13.31 13.20 0.56
N ALA A 64 14.50 13.72 0.86
CA ALA A 64 14.78 14.43 2.10
C ALA A 64 13.89 15.67 2.33
N ALA A 65 13.43 16.34 1.27
CA ALA A 65 12.59 17.52 1.38
C ALA A 65 11.13 17.18 1.70
N ARG A 66 10.65 16.03 1.19
CA ARG A 66 9.28 15.55 1.40
C ARG A 66 9.12 14.81 2.72
N GLY A 67 10.12 14.02 3.11
CA GLY A 67 10.10 13.18 4.30
C GLY A 67 9.86 11.71 3.98
N ASN A 68 9.48 10.93 4.98
CA ASN A 68 9.35 9.48 4.87
C ASN A 68 7.96 9.05 4.37
N LEU A 69 7.90 7.86 3.78
CA LEU A 69 6.66 7.15 3.51
C LEU A 69 6.56 5.94 4.43
N VAL A 70 5.51 5.91 5.24
CA VAL A 70 5.25 4.80 6.17
C VAL A 70 3.94 4.14 5.77
N ILE A 71 4.01 2.87 5.40
CA ILE A 71 2.85 2.04 5.04
C ILE A 71 2.71 0.95 6.09
N GLY A 72 1.57 0.87 6.74
CA GLY A 72 1.21 -0.12 7.74
C GLY A 72 1.10 -1.53 7.18
N SER A 73 0.61 -2.46 8.00
CA SER A 73 0.39 -3.87 7.63
C SER A 73 -0.98 -4.05 6.96
N GLY A 74 -1.11 -5.05 6.09
CA GLY A 74 -2.37 -5.36 5.41
C GLY A 74 -2.83 -4.31 4.40
N VAL A 75 -1.98 -3.34 4.05
CA VAL A 75 -2.34 -2.24 3.15
C VAL A 75 -2.33 -2.70 1.70
N THR A 76 -3.34 -2.31 0.95
CA THR A 76 -3.37 -2.49 -0.51
C THR A 76 -3.11 -1.17 -1.21
N ILE A 77 -2.02 -1.09 -1.96
CA ILE A 77 -1.71 0.00 -2.89
C ILE A 77 -2.06 -0.47 -4.31
N GLY A 78 -3.15 0.06 -4.85
CA GLY A 78 -3.69 -0.35 -6.15
C GLY A 78 -2.78 -0.03 -7.35
N HIS A 79 -3.08 -0.65 -8.49
CA HIS A 79 -2.35 -0.43 -9.74
C HIS A 79 -2.27 1.06 -10.12
N ASN A 80 -1.14 1.49 -10.65
CA ASN A 80 -0.90 2.87 -11.13
C ASN A 80 -1.08 3.97 -10.07
N VAL A 81 -1.04 3.65 -8.79
CA VAL A 81 -1.07 4.63 -7.70
C VAL A 81 0.22 5.45 -7.68
N ARG A 82 0.12 6.73 -7.30
CA ARG A 82 1.29 7.61 -7.08
C ARG A 82 1.23 8.20 -5.69
N ILE A 83 2.30 7.99 -4.91
CA ILE A 83 2.42 8.46 -3.53
C ILE A 83 3.79 9.08 -3.31
N GLY A 84 3.79 10.24 -2.66
CA GLY A 84 4.98 10.87 -2.08
C GLY A 84 5.17 10.49 -0.60
N ALA A 85 5.62 11.45 0.23
CA ALA A 85 5.72 11.25 1.67
C ALA A 85 4.32 11.20 2.31
N ALA A 86 4.02 10.14 3.04
CA ALA A 86 2.71 9.93 3.66
C ALA A 86 2.79 8.94 4.83
N VAL A 87 1.75 8.91 5.64
CA VAL A 87 1.53 7.84 6.64
C VAL A 87 0.23 7.12 6.28
N ILE A 88 0.31 5.83 6.04
CA ILE A 88 -0.84 4.98 5.68
C ILE A 88 -0.98 3.92 6.76
N GLY A 89 -2.09 3.97 7.50
CA GLY A 89 -2.40 3.07 8.59
C GLY A 89 -2.77 1.65 8.11
N ASP A 90 -2.77 0.72 9.06
CA ASP A 90 -3.04 -0.70 8.80
C ASP A 90 -4.39 -0.91 8.09
N ASP A 91 -4.46 -1.94 7.26
CA ASP A 91 -5.67 -2.38 6.55
C ASP A 91 -6.33 -1.29 5.67
N ALA A 92 -5.60 -0.21 5.35
CA ALA A 92 -6.07 0.81 4.44
C ALA A 92 -6.03 0.32 2.98
N LEU A 93 -6.93 0.88 2.16
CA LEU A 93 -6.97 0.60 0.73
C LEU A 93 -6.78 1.89 -0.07
N ILE A 94 -5.78 1.92 -0.94
CA ILE A 94 -5.54 2.98 -1.90
C ILE A 94 -5.94 2.48 -3.28
N GLY A 95 -7.05 2.98 -3.79
CA GLY A 95 -7.66 2.52 -5.04
C GLY A 95 -6.81 2.80 -6.28
N MET A 96 -7.01 1.99 -7.31
CA MET A 96 -6.26 2.04 -8.57
C MET A 96 -6.20 3.46 -9.17
N GLY A 97 -5.01 3.91 -9.56
CA GLY A 97 -4.78 5.20 -10.18
C GLY A 97 -4.95 6.41 -9.26
N ALA A 98 -5.15 6.20 -7.97
CA ALA A 98 -5.18 7.30 -7.00
C ALA A 98 -3.83 7.99 -6.93
N GLN A 99 -3.87 9.28 -6.61
CA GLN A 99 -2.69 10.13 -6.42
C GLN A 99 -2.78 10.80 -5.05
N MET A 100 -1.70 10.81 -4.32
CA MET A 100 -1.65 11.41 -2.99
C MET A 100 -0.49 12.41 -2.91
N GLY A 101 -0.81 13.61 -2.43
CA GLY A 101 0.19 14.63 -2.13
C GLY A 101 1.01 14.31 -0.88
N ASP A 102 2.07 15.09 -0.67
CA ASP A 102 2.96 14.91 0.48
C ASP A 102 2.25 15.27 1.81
N GLY A 103 2.62 14.59 2.88
CA GLY A 103 2.06 14.82 4.21
C GLY A 103 0.64 14.30 4.42
N VAL A 104 0.12 13.51 3.48
CA VAL A 104 -1.19 12.86 3.65
C VAL A 104 -1.12 11.80 4.74
N VAL A 105 -2.14 11.76 5.58
CA VAL A 105 -2.35 10.71 6.58
C VAL A 105 -3.60 9.93 6.21
N VAL A 106 -3.47 8.63 5.96
CA VAL A 106 -4.60 7.72 5.79
C VAL A 106 -4.74 6.90 7.07
N GLU A 107 -5.83 7.10 7.80
CA GLU A 107 -6.07 6.36 9.04
C GLU A 107 -6.33 4.87 8.76
N ALA A 108 -6.07 4.01 9.76
CA ALA A 108 -6.26 2.57 9.63
C ALA A 108 -7.67 2.20 9.15
N GLY A 109 -7.77 1.27 8.20
CA GLY A 109 -9.04 0.83 7.62
C GLY A 109 -9.79 1.89 6.82
N ALA A 110 -9.14 3.00 6.43
CA ALA A 110 -9.72 3.98 5.52
C ALA A 110 -9.57 3.54 4.06
N CYS A 111 -10.35 4.12 3.17
CA CYS A 111 -10.27 3.84 1.74
C CYS A 111 -10.13 5.13 0.93
N VAL A 112 -9.12 5.19 0.09
CA VAL A 112 -9.00 6.18 -0.98
C VAL A 112 -9.54 5.55 -2.26
N GLY A 113 -10.58 6.13 -2.83
CA GLY A 113 -11.25 5.64 -4.03
C GLY A 113 -10.34 5.68 -5.26
N GLY A 114 -10.66 4.83 -6.24
CA GLY A 114 -9.90 4.80 -7.50
C GLY A 114 -9.85 6.14 -8.20
N ARG A 115 -8.68 6.51 -8.76
CA ARG A 115 -8.40 7.78 -9.46
C ARG A 115 -8.62 9.05 -8.62
N ALA A 116 -8.81 8.93 -7.31
CA ALA A 116 -8.90 10.07 -6.42
C ALA A 116 -7.59 10.87 -6.41
N TRP A 117 -7.71 12.17 -6.17
CA TRP A 117 -6.58 13.07 -5.89
C TRP A 117 -6.70 13.57 -4.45
N VAL A 118 -5.81 13.10 -3.59
CA VAL A 118 -5.75 13.53 -2.18
C VAL A 118 -4.75 14.67 -2.07
N GLU A 119 -5.24 15.84 -1.69
CA GLU A 119 -4.40 17.04 -1.53
C GLU A 119 -3.36 16.86 -0.42
N PRO A 120 -2.20 17.54 -0.53
CA PRO A 120 -1.17 17.52 0.50
C PRO A 120 -1.73 17.86 1.90
N GLY A 121 -1.23 17.13 2.93
CA GLY A 121 -1.62 17.37 4.32
C GLY A 121 -3.02 16.91 4.72
N THR A 122 -3.77 16.29 3.81
CA THR A 122 -5.12 15.79 4.09
C THR A 122 -5.08 14.59 5.04
N VAL A 123 -6.06 14.51 5.95
CA VAL A 123 -6.28 13.34 6.82
C VAL A 123 -7.52 12.58 6.34
N VAL A 124 -7.29 11.42 5.73
CA VAL A 124 -8.34 10.48 5.28
C VAL A 124 -8.80 9.65 6.48
N LYS A 125 -10.03 9.85 6.92
CA LYS A 125 -10.54 9.27 8.17
C LYS A 125 -10.89 7.79 8.07
N SER A 126 -10.59 7.06 9.15
CA SER A 126 -10.96 5.66 9.33
C SER A 126 -12.43 5.39 9.09
N GLY A 127 -12.76 4.27 8.46
CA GLY A 127 -14.11 3.85 8.20
C GLY A 127 -14.82 4.57 7.05
N TRP A 128 -14.14 5.48 6.34
CA TRP A 128 -14.69 6.24 5.22
C TRP A 128 -14.02 5.93 3.90
N ILE A 129 -14.81 6.01 2.83
CA ILE A 129 -14.29 6.10 1.45
C ILE A 129 -14.18 7.59 1.11
N TRP A 130 -12.99 8.01 0.70
CA TRP A 130 -12.72 9.33 0.16
C TRP A 130 -12.55 9.24 -1.34
N ALA A 131 -13.25 10.05 -2.12
CA ALA A 131 -13.25 9.98 -3.57
C ALA A 131 -13.31 11.38 -4.21
N GLY A 132 -12.96 11.45 -5.49
CA GLY A 132 -13.00 12.69 -6.27
C GLY A 132 -11.64 13.35 -6.46
N ARG A 133 -11.66 14.53 -7.08
CA ARG A 133 -10.48 15.37 -7.39
C ARG A 133 -10.84 16.85 -7.19
N PRO A 134 -10.57 17.43 -6.03
CA PRO A 134 -9.94 16.84 -4.84
C PRO A 134 -10.79 15.77 -4.17
N ALA A 135 -10.12 14.84 -3.49
CA ALA A 135 -10.81 13.79 -2.73
C ALA A 135 -11.49 14.37 -1.49
N MET A 136 -12.73 13.99 -1.30
CA MET A 136 -13.56 14.38 -0.17
C MET A 136 -14.21 13.14 0.45
N PRO A 137 -14.67 13.21 1.72
CA PRO A 137 -15.48 12.14 2.30
C PRO A 137 -16.67 11.84 1.41
N PHE A 138 -16.79 10.60 0.94
CA PHE A 138 -17.87 10.19 0.02
C PHE A 138 -18.99 9.45 0.76
N ARG A 139 -18.62 8.38 1.47
CA ARG A 139 -19.52 7.60 2.34
C ARG A 139 -18.77 6.68 3.28
N GLU A 140 -19.45 6.15 4.26
CA GLU A 140 -18.88 5.11 5.11
C GLU A 140 -18.63 3.80 4.35
N ILE A 141 -17.62 3.06 4.80
CA ILE A 141 -17.30 1.71 4.32
C ILE A 141 -18.31 0.73 4.93
N THR A 142 -18.97 -0.06 4.10
CA THR A 142 -19.87 -1.11 4.58
C THR A 142 -19.10 -2.26 5.25
N PRO A 143 -19.75 -3.06 6.14
CA PRO A 143 -19.12 -4.24 6.72
C PRO A 143 -18.61 -5.25 5.68
N ASP A 144 -19.32 -5.41 4.56
CA ASP A 144 -18.91 -6.33 3.48
C ASP A 144 -17.67 -5.82 2.73
N GLU A 145 -17.61 -4.52 2.46
CA GLU A 145 -16.44 -3.90 1.85
C GLU A 145 -15.22 -4.00 2.78
N ARG A 146 -15.39 -3.75 4.07
CA ARG A 146 -14.31 -3.91 5.05
C ARG A 146 -13.74 -5.33 5.02
N ARG A 147 -14.59 -6.36 5.00
CA ARG A 147 -14.15 -7.75 4.85
C ARG A 147 -13.45 -8.01 3.52
N SER A 148 -13.95 -7.41 2.44
CA SER A 148 -13.35 -7.53 1.11
C SER A 148 -11.96 -6.90 1.05
N PHE A 149 -11.79 -5.72 1.66
CA PHE A 149 -10.50 -5.02 1.69
C PHE A 149 -9.45 -5.79 2.49
N ALA A 150 -9.81 -6.32 3.67
CA ALA A 150 -8.92 -7.16 4.45
C ALA A 150 -8.46 -8.42 3.67
N ARG A 151 -9.36 -9.04 2.91
CA ARG A 151 -9.03 -10.20 2.06
C ARG A 151 -8.11 -9.87 0.88
N ALA A 152 -8.07 -8.63 0.43
CA ALA A 152 -7.21 -8.25 -0.69
C ALA A 152 -5.73 -8.54 -0.40
N GLY A 153 -5.24 -8.22 0.79
CA GLY A 153 -3.88 -8.56 1.22
C GLY A 153 -3.59 -10.06 1.18
N GLU A 154 -4.51 -10.89 1.69
CA GLU A 154 -4.38 -12.36 1.69
C GLU A 154 -4.33 -12.95 0.28
N VAL A 155 -5.08 -12.38 -0.66
CA VAL A 155 -5.06 -12.80 -2.07
C VAL A 155 -3.67 -12.58 -2.67
N TYR A 156 -3.06 -11.42 -2.40
CA TYR A 156 -1.72 -11.11 -2.92
C TYR A 156 -0.64 -11.99 -2.27
N VAL A 157 -0.73 -12.33 -0.99
CA VAL A 157 0.15 -13.32 -0.36
C VAL A 157 0.03 -14.68 -1.06
N ARG A 158 -1.17 -15.13 -1.43
CA ARG A 158 -1.34 -16.38 -2.20
C ARG A 158 -0.76 -16.29 -3.62
N TYR A 159 -0.90 -15.14 -4.28
CA TYR A 159 -0.32 -14.95 -5.61
C TYR A 159 1.21 -15.03 -5.56
N THR A 160 1.86 -14.44 -4.55
CA THR A 160 3.33 -14.52 -4.44
C THR A 160 3.82 -15.96 -4.32
N ARG A 161 3.09 -16.83 -3.62
CA ARG A 161 3.42 -18.27 -3.53
C ARG A 161 3.38 -18.93 -4.91
N ALA A 162 2.34 -18.65 -5.69
CA ALA A 162 2.22 -19.19 -7.05
C ALA A 162 3.38 -18.72 -7.95
N TYR A 163 3.75 -17.45 -7.88
CA TYR A 163 4.86 -16.90 -8.68
C TYR A 163 6.23 -17.39 -8.24
N ARG A 164 6.46 -17.67 -6.95
CA ARG A 164 7.73 -18.28 -6.46
C ARG A 164 7.91 -19.71 -6.95
N GLY A 165 6.82 -20.47 -7.11
CA GLY A 165 6.86 -21.86 -7.58
C GLY A 165 6.91 -22.02 -9.11
N ALA A 166 6.78 -20.93 -9.87
CA ALA A 166 6.75 -20.94 -11.33
C ALA A 166 8.11 -20.56 -11.98
N GLY A 167 9.16 -20.33 -11.20
CA GLY A 167 10.50 -19.98 -11.64
C GLY A 167 11.48 -21.16 -11.65
#